data_5f5971f8031ae420afd289579b8362ee
#
_entry.id   5f5971f8031ae420afd289579b8362ee
#
_cell.length_a   1.000
_cell.length_b   1.000
_cell.length_c   1.000
_cell.angle_alpha   90.00
_cell.angle_beta   90.00
_cell.angle_gamma   90.00
#
_symmetry.space_group_name_H-M   'P 1'
#
loop_
_entity.id
_entity.type
_entity.pdbx_description
1 polymer ?
#
loop_
_entity_poly.entity_id
_entity_poly.type
_entity_poly.pdbx_seq_one_letter_code
_entity_poly.pdbx_strand_id
1 'polypeptide(L)'
;MKIIFFGNTEYSIAILEEILKSKHEVVGVVSTPNKEVKVRGKTTTIIQPMTTYAKEHNIPLYQPENLKEIDWTEGLEFDLFVVVAFKILPKELYSLPKKGCVNIHPSILPEYRGSTPIEHAIMNGDTKSGVTSFYITDGIDNGDIIECLETTLEPDIYIDQAYSKMMSVGKECINLTLEDIESGKQGKKQPQGQYRKAPKIKGKIWLNPNDTVDDAYNKVRALSPYYGGLNVHTTGDLDFSILRAECQEIIVFTEPGEILMYDQERFCITLQDRRKVLVINELKPIGKRAMSSREFINGHRNITSLRVISREV
;
A
#
# COMPACT_ATOMS: atom_id res chain seq x y z
N MET A 1 9.24 26.53 10.69
CA MET A 1 9.68 25.43 11.59
C MET A 1 10.85 24.70 10.96
N LYS A 2 11.78 24.21 11.78
CA LYS A 2 12.83 23.26 11.37
C LYS A 2 12.29 21.83 11.51
N ILE A 3 12.34 21.05 10.44
CA ILE A 3 11.69 19.76 10.32
C ILE A 3 12.73 18.66 10.08
N ILE A 4 12.67 17.56 10.83
CA ILE A 4 13.29 16.29 10.47
C ILE A 4 12.23 15.39 9.86
N PHE A 5 12.48 14.88 8.67
CA PHE A 5 11.57 14.05 7.90
C PHE A 5 11.99 12.58 7.92
N PHE A 6 11.07 11.67 8.23
CA PHE A 6 11.29 10.21 8.25
C PHE A 6 10.52 9.56 7.11
N GLY A 7 11.22 8.85 6.23
CA GLY A 7 10.57 8.17 5.10
C GLY A 7 11.48 7.20 4.35
N ASN A 8 10.86 6.29 3.59
CA ASN A 8 11.60 5.30 2.80
C ASN A 8 11.11 5.18 1.35
N THR A 9 9.86 5.52 1.07
CA THR A 9 9.14 5.15 -0.16
C THR A 9 8.91 6.34 -1.08
N GLU A 10 8.48 6.08 -2.32
CA GLU A 10 8.06 7.13 -3.26
C GLU A 10 6.90 7.97 -2.68
N TYR A 11 6.00 7.36 -1.91
CA TYR A 11 4.94 8.10 -1.23
C TYR A 11 5.52 9.13 -0.24
N SER A 12 6.54 8.75 0.53
CA SER A 12 7.20 9.67 1.46
C SER A 12 7.98 10.77 0.74
N ILE A 13 8.60 10.47 -0.41
CA ILE A 13 9.26 11.49 -1.24
C ILE A 13 8.27 12.54 -1.72
N ALA A 14 7.11 12.12 -2.21
CA ALA A 14 6.08 13.04 -2.68
C ALA A 14 5.61 14.05 -1.60
N ILE A 15 5.54 13.61 -0.34
CA ILE A 15 5.20 14.48 0.80
C ILE A 15 6.39 15.39 1.17
N LEU A 16 7.61 14.85 1.16
CA LEU A 16 8.82 15.64 1.39
C LEU A 16 8.97 16.78 0.37
N GLU A 17 8.75 16.50 -0.90
CA GLU A 17 8.79 17.51 -1.98
C GLU A 17 7.84 18.68 -1.71
N GLU A 18 6.68 18.41 -1.13
CA GLU A 18 5.72 19.45 -0.80
C GLU A 18 6.21 20.31 0.37
N ILE A 19 6.82 19.69 1.39
CA ILE A 19 7.43 20.43 2.50
C ILE A 19 8.59 21.30 2.00
N LEU A 20 9.41 20.80 1.07
CA LEU A 20 10.55 21.55 0.51
C LEU A 20 10.13 22.79 -0.28
N LYS A 21 8.89 22.84 -0.80
CA LYS A 21 8.33 24.02 -1.48
C LYS A 21 7.76 25.05 -0.49
N SER A 22 7.55 24.66 0.74
CA SER A 22 6.96 25.51 1.78
C SER A 22 7.99 26.48 2.38
N LYS A 23 7.53 27.33 3.29
CA LYS A 23 8.41 28.22 4.08
C LYS A 23 9.18 27.52 5.20
N HIS A 24 9.00 26.22 5.39
CA HIS A 24 9.63 25.45 6.45
C HIS A 24 10.99 24.90 5.98
N GLU A 25 11.91 24.70 6.91
CA GLU A 25 13.26 24.20 6.65
C GLU A 25 13.34 22.71 6.97
N VAL A 26 13.69 21.88 5.99
CA VAL A 26 14.02 20.46 6.23
C VAL A 26 15.49 20.36 6.59
N VAL A 27 15.78 20.22 7.88
CA VAL A 27 17.14 20.16 8.41
C VAL A 27 17.78 18.76 8.29
N GLY A 28 16.98 17.74 8.00
CA GLY A 28 17.46 16.39 7.74
C GLY A 28 16.37 15.42 7.39
N VAL A 29 16.78 14.35 6.72
CA VAL A 29 15.96 13.22 6.36
C VAL A 29 16.50 11.97 7.03
N VAL A 30 15.61 11.18 7.61
CA VAL A 30 15.93 9.87 8.20
C VAL A 30 15.36 8.76 7.32
N SER A 31 16.22 7.86 6.86
CA SER A 31 15.86 6.67 6.10
C SER A 31 16.40 5.42 6.79
N THR A 32 15.78 4.27 6.53
CA THR A 32 16.36 3.02 7.04
C THR A 32 17.66 2.71 6.32
N PRO A 33 18.65 2.11 7.01
CA PRO A 33 19.89 1.66 6.38
C PRO A 33 19.66 0.78 5.14
N ASN A 34 20.57 0.87 4.19
CA ASN A 34 20.58 0.00 3.03
C ASN A 34 20.76 -1.46 3.46
N LYS A 35 20.12 -2.37 2.75
CA LYS A 35 20.17 -3.81 3.07
C LYS A 35 20.90 -4.58 2.00
N GLU A 36 21.86 -5.40 2.43
CA GLU A 36 22.44 -6.40 1.56
C GLU A 36 21.53 -7.64 1.51
N VAL A 37 21.20 -8.09 0.31
CA VAL A 37 20.43 -9.31 0.06
C VAL A 37 21.18 -10.20 -0.91
N LYS A 38 21.10 -11.52 -0.73
CA LYS A 38 21.62 -12.48 -1.70
C LYS A 38 20.54 -12.84 -2.70
N VAL A 39 20.75 -12.46 -3.97
CA VAL A 39 19.89 -12.81 -5.08
C VAL A 39 20.66 -13.72 -6.03
N ARG A 40 20.22 -14.96 -6.22
CA ARG A 40 20.86 -15.96 -7.09
C ARG A 40 22.38 -16.09 -6.81
N GLY A 41 22.77 -16.11 -5.53
CA GLY A 41 24.17 -16.25 -5.12
C GLY A 41 25.02 -14.99 -5.22
N LYS A 42 24.49 -13.87 -5.70
CA LYS A 42 25.18 -12.56 -5.72
C LYS A 42 24.63 -11.66 -4.62
N THR A 43 25.52 -10.99 -3.90
CA THR A 43 25.14 -9.93 -2.94
C THR A 43 24.72 -8.69 -3.73
N THR A 44 23.55 -8.18 -3.44
CA THR A 44 22.99 -6.95 -4.05
C THR A 44 22.51 -6.05 -2.91
N THR A 45 22.84 -4.76 -2.98
CA THR A 45 22.38 -3.77 -2.00
C THR A 45 21.04 -3.21 -2.43
N ILE A 46 20.03 -3.33 -1.58
CA ILE A 46 18.75 -2.62 -1.73
C ILE A 46 18.92 -1.23 -1.11
N ILE A 47 18.85 -0.21 -1.94
CA ILE A 47 18.89 1.20 -1.53
C ILE A 47 17.44 1.70 -1.42
N GLN A 48 17.12 2.39 -0.33
CA GLN A 48 15.79 2.99 -0.17
C GLN A 48 15.64 4.17 -1.15
N PRO A 49 14.48 4.37 -1.80
CA PRO A 49 14.25 5.51 -2.68
C PRO A 49 14.60 6.85 -2.03
N MET A 50 14.21 7.05 -0.77
CA MET A 50 14.53 8.24 0.00
C MET A 50 16.03 8.49 0.15
N THR A 51 16.85 7.43 0.27
CA THR A 51 18.31 7.55 0.35
C THR A 51 18.90 8.13 -0.93
N THR A 52 18.40 7.69 -2.08
CA THR A 52 18.82 8.21 -3.39
C THR A 52 18.39 9.67 -3.54
N TYR A 53 17.12 9.94 -3.26
CA TYR A 53 16.55 11.29 -3.35
C TYR A 53 17.29 12.31 -2.48
N ALA A 54 17.54 12.00 -1.19
CA ALA A 54 18.21 12.90 -0.29
C ALA A 54 19.65 13.24 -0.76
N LYS A 55 20.38 12.27 -1.30
CA LYS A 55 21.73 12.47 -1.85
C LYS A 55 21.70 13.34 -3.11
N GLU A 56 20.79 13.10 -4.03
CA GLU A 56 20.66 13.86 -5.28
C GLU A 56 20.28 15.33 -5.03
N HIS A 57 19.54 15.60 -3.95
CA HIS A 57 19.10 16.94 -3.57
C HIS A 57 19.95 17.60 -2.46
N ASN A 58 21.08 16.97 -2.08
CA ASN A 58 21.99 17.46 -1.04
C ASN A 58 21.31 17.74 0.30
N ILE A 59 20.30 16.93 0.67
CA ILE A 59 19.62 17.02 1.97
C ILE A 59 20.40 16.16 2.97
N PRO A 60 20.69 16.67 4.19
CA PRO A 60 21.35 15.87 5.23
C PRO A 60 20.60 14.57 5.48
N LEU A 61 21.31 13.44 5.38
CA LEU A 61 20.73 12.10 5.47
C LEU A 61 21.27 11.36 6.70
N TYR A 62 20.36 10.87 7.53
CA TYR A 62 20.63 10.07 8.71
C TYR A 62 20.09 8.65 8.53
N GLN A 63 20.88 7.63 8.84
CA GLN A 63 20.49 6.23 8.69
C GLN A 63 20.86 5.42 9.95
N PRO A 64 20.25 5.72 11.11
CA PRO A 64 20.56 5.01 12.35
C PRO A 64 20.17 3.53 12.24
N GLU A 65 21.07 2.64 12.64
CA GLU A 65 20.81 1.20 12.72
C GLU A 65 19.75 0.89 13.79
N ASN A 66 19.84 1.59 14.91
CA ASN A 66 18.91 1.46 16.03
C ASN A 66 18.27 2.82 16.34
N LEU A 67 16.95 2.92 16.19
CA LEU A 67 16.18 4.15 16.45
C LEU A 67 16.09 4.51 17.94
N LYS A 68 16.51 3.64 18.86
CA LYS A 68 16.59 3.96 20.30
C LYS A 68 17.86 4.75 20.65
N GLU A 69 18.87 4.68 19.81
CA GLU A 69 20.08 5.49 19.92
C GLU A 69 19.80 6.84 19.27
N ILE A 70 19.78 7.90 20.06
CA ILE A 70 19.35 9.25 19.64
C ILE A 70 20.51 10.24 19.54
N ASP A 71 21.73 9.81 19.78
CA ASP A 71 22.99 10.58 19.69
C ASP A 71 23.19 11.23 18.32
N TRP A 72 22.66 10.65 17.23
CA TRP A 72 22.66 11.26 15.90
C TRP A 72 21.88 12.58 15.84
N THR A 73 21.05 12.89 16.85
CA THR A 73 20.31 14.16 16.96
C THR A 73 21.08 15.25 17.69
N GLU A 74 22.21 14.94 18.30
CA GLU A 74 22.99 15.89 19.06
C GLU A 74 23.47 17.06 18.18
N GLY A 75 23.27 18.27 18.67
CA GLY A 75 23.62 19.49 17.95
C GLY A 75 22.65 19.88 16.82
N LEU A 76 21.62 19.09 16.54
CA LEU A 76 20.57 19.44 15.60
C LEU A 76 19.50 20.30 16.26
N GLU A 77 19.13 21.38 15.61
CA GLU A 77 17.96 22.17 16.00
C GLU A 77 16.75 21.76 15.15
N PHE A 78 15.68 21.35 15.80
CA PHE A 78 14.41 20.98 15.13
C PHE A 78 13.21 21.29 16.00
N ASP A 79 12.08 21.59 15.36
CA ASP A 79 10.81 21.88 15.99
C ASP A 79 9.83 20.71 15.90
N LEU A 80 9.83 20.00 14.77
CA LEU A 80 8.82 19.02 14.38
C LEU A 80 9.46 17.81 13.71
N PHE A 81 8.93 16.62 14.00
CA PHE A 81 9.18 15.41 13.19
C PHE A 81 7.96 15.11 12.32
N VAL A 82 8.22 14.85 11.03
CA VAL A 82 7.21 14.36 10.09
C VAL A 82 7.58 12.96 9.64
N VAL A 83 6.67 12.02 9.82
CA VAL A 83 6.90 10.58 9.56
C VAL A 83 5.93 10.11 8.49
N VAL A 84 6.46 9.48 7.44
CA VAL A 84 5.65 8.98 6.32
C VAL A 84 6.18 7.64 5.85
N ALA A 85 5.37 6.59 5.93
CA ALA A 85 5.75 5.23 5.52
C ALA A 85 7.11 4.79 6.09
N PHE A 86 7.23 4.84 7.40
CA PHE A 86 8.45 4.54 8.13
C PHE A 86 8.21 3.46 9.21
N LYS A 87 9.28 3.09 9.95
CA LYS A 87 9.18 2.19 11.10
C LYS A 87 8.50 2.88 12.28
N ILE A 88 7.98 2.10 13.23
CA ILE A 88 7.53 2.61 14.52
C ILE A 88 8.70 3.29 15.23
N LEU A 89 8.49 4.54 15.63
CA LEU A 89 9.48 5.29 16.40
C LEU A 89 9.38 4.95 17.89
N PRO A 90 10.50 4.77 18.58
CA PRO A 90 10.51 4.63 20.03
C PRO A 90 10.13 5.95 20.72
N LYS A 91 9.62 5.87 21.95
CA LYS A 91 9.15 7.03 22.71
C LYS A 91 10.24 8.07 22.92
N GLU A 92 11.43 7.60 23.21
CA GLU A 92 12.62 8.43 23.41
C GLU A 92 12.88 9.34 22.21
N LEU A 93 12.61 8.88 21.00
CA LEU A 93 12.82 9.62 19.76
C LEU A 93 11.61 10.54 19.43
N TYR A 94 10.39 10.00 19.39
CA TYR A 94 9.25 10.82 18.97
C TYR A 94 8.86 11.93 19.97
N SER A 95 9.36 11.88 21.21
CA SER A 95 9.13 12.91 22.21
C SER A 95 10.13 14.08 22.20
N LEU A 96 11.16 14.03 21.34
CA LEU A 96 12.19 15.07 21.29
C LEU A 96 11.70 16.42 20.74
N PRO A 97 10.94 16.49 19.65
CA PRO A 97 10.60 17.76 19.04
C PRO A 97 9.54 18.52 19.85
N LYS A 98 9.75 19.84 20.03
CA LYS A 98 8.87 20.70 20.85
C LYS A 98 7.43 20.80 20.32
N LYS A 99 7.25 20.72 19.00
CA LYS A 99 5.95 20.77 18.32
C LYS A 99 5.37 19.37 18.04
N GLY A 100 6.03 18.32 18.56
CA GLY A 100 5.57 16.94 18.47
C GLY A 100 6.11 16.20 17.25
N CYS A 101 5.62 14.99 17.10
CA CYS A 101 5.93 14.09 16.01
C CYS A 101 4.63 13.70 15.31
N VAL A 102 4.52 13.93 14.00
CA VAL A 102 3.29 13.68 13.25
C VAL A 102 3.49 12.63 12.17
N ASN A 103 2.44 11.86 11.89
CA ASN A 103 2.41 10.90 10.79
C ASN A 103 1.37 11.32 9.75
N ILE A 104 1.67 11.07 8.47
CA ILE A 104 0.75 11.18 7.34
C ILE A 104 0.35 9.77 6.94
N HIS A 105 -0.89 9.40 7.24
CA HIS A 105 -1.42 8.04 7.11
C HIS A 105 -2.48 7.98 6.00
N PRO A 106 -2.35 7.11 5.00
CA PRO A 106 -3.26 7.09 3.87
C PRO A 106 -4.54 6.28 4.16
N SER A 107 -5.29 6.70 5.17
CA SER A 107 -6.66 6.27 5.45
C SER A 107 -7.44 7.35 6.19
N ILE A 108 -8.75 7.18 6.28
CA ILE A 108 -9.65 7.97 7.17
C ILE A 108 -9.60 7.31 8.55
N LEU A 109 -8.70 7.78 9.42
CA LEU A 109 -8.59 7.24 10.79
C LEU A 109 -9.90 7.50 11.57
N PRO A 110 -10.31 6.52 12.40
CA PRO A 110 -9.58 5.36 12.91
C PRO A 110 -9.66 4.09 12.07
N GLU A 111 -10.31 4.12 10.91
CA GLU A 111 -10.34 2.98 9.97
C GLU A 111 -8.94 2.72 9.40
N TYR A 112 -8.60 1.44 9.23
CA TYR A 112 -7.37 0.99 8.58
C TYR A 112 -6.07 1.44 9.25
N ARG A 113 -6.04 1.50 10.58
CA ARG A 113 -4.78 1.59 11.31
C ARG A 113 -3.87 0.42 10.91
N GLY A 114 -2.59 0.69 10.61
CA GLY A 114 -1.61 -0.34 10.24
C GLY A 114 -0.80 -0.04 9.00
N SER A 115 -0.21 -1.07 8.40
CA SER A 115 0.87 -0.91 7.43
C SER A 115 0.43 -0.82 5.97
N THR A 116 -0.79 -1.29 5.62
CA THR A 116 -1.27 -1.40 4.23
C THR A 116 -2.72 -0.93 4.10
N PRO A 117 -3.01 0.34 4.49
CA PRO A 117 -4.38 0.86 4.55
C PRO A 117 -5.07 0.94 3.19
N ILE A 118 -4.37 1.34 2.14
CA ILE A 118 -4.94 1.51 0.79
C ILE A 118 -5.34 0.16 0.21
N GLU A 119 -4.47 -0.84 0.37
CA GLU A 119 -4.72 -2.21 -0.07
C GLU A 119 -5.97 -2.78 0.59
N HIS A 120 -6.08 -2.62 1.90
CA HIS A 120 -7.24 -3.12 2.64
C HIS A 120 -8.53 -2.37 2.29
N ALA A 121 -8.49 -1.06 2.03
CA ALA A 121 -9.64 -0.30 1.56
C ALA A 121 -10.15 -0.84 0.20
N ILE A 122 -9.23 -1.08 -0.75
CA ILE A 122 -9.58 -1.66 -2.06
C ILE A 122 -10.11 -3.09 -1.91
N MET A 123 -9.44 -3.95 -1.11
CA MET A 123 -9.90 -5.33 -0.89
C MET A 123 -11.30 -5.41 -0.29
N ASN A 124 -11.66 -4.46 0.57
CA ASN A 124 -12.98 -4.38 1.17
C ASN A 124 -14.03 -3.70 0.25
N GLY A 125 -13.65 -3.27 -0.95
CA GLY A 125 -14.54 -2.62 -1.89
C GLY A 125 -14.99 -1.23 -1.46
N ASP A 126 -14.23 -0.54 -0.62
CA ASP A 126 -14.57 0.81 -0.19
C ASP A 126 -14.55 1.78 -1.38
N THR A 127 -15.54 2.66 -1.44
CA THR A 127 -15.67 3.71 -2.46
C THR A 127 -15.09 5.04 -1.98
N LYS A 128 -14.65 5.11 -0.73
CA LYS A 128 -14.01 6.27 -0.11
C LYS A 128 -12.76 5.85 0.65
N SER A 129 -11.77 6.70 0.61
CA SER A 129 -10.58 6.65 1.45
C SER A 129 -10.12 8.08 1.71
N GLY A 130 -8.91 8.26 2.21
CA GLY A 130 -8.39 9.59 2.48
C GLY A 130 -6.99 9.54 3.07
N VAL A 131 -6.55 10.69 3.54
CA VAL A 131 -5.28 10.84 4.25
C VAL A 131 -5.53 11.57 5.56
N THR A 132 -5.01 11.03 6.64
CA THR A 132 -5.09 11.61 7.97
C THR A 132 -3.71 11.95 8.48
N SER A 133 -3.50 13.16 8.95
CA SER A 133 -2.36 13.52 9.78
C SER A 133 -2.73 13.44 11.25
N PHE A 134 -1.84 12.91 12.07
CA PHE A 134 -2.06 12.75 13.50
C PHE A 134 -0.75 12.81 14.29
N TYR A 135 -0.82 13.14 15.56
CA TYR A 135 0.33 13.10 16.47
C TYR A 135 0.69 11.65 16.82
N ILE A 136 1.96 11.29 16.69
CA ILE A 136 2.46 9.98 17.12
C ILE A 136 2.48 9.94 18.65
N THR A 137 1.88 8.88 19.19
CA THR A 137 1.81 8.55 20.62
C THR A 137 2.09 7.06 20.81
N ASP A 138 1.98 6.57 22.05
CA ASP A 138 2.04 5.13 22.32
C ASP A 138 0.88 4.41 21.62
N GLY A 139 1.21 3.35 20.88
CA GLY A 139 0.26 2.55 20.08
C GLY A 139 0.30 2.83 18.60
N ILE A 140 -0.37 1.98 17.82
CA ILE A 140 -0.33 2.05 16.35
C ILE A 140 -1.43 2.98 15.86
N ASP A 141 -1.05 4.08 15.20
CA ASP A 141 -1.91 5.02 14.48
C ASP A 141 -3.13 5.50 15.29
N ASN A 142 -2.96 5.72 16.59
CA ASN A 142 -4.06 6.04 17.53
C ASN A 142 -3.99 7.44 18.15
N GLY A 143 -3.02 8.25 17.78
CA GLY A 143 -2.86 9.60 18.30
C GLY A 143 -3.93 10.58 17.81
N ASP A 144 -3.93 11.78 18.36
CA ASP A 144 -4.91 12.82 18.05
C ASP A 144 -4.80 13.29 16.61
N ILE A 145 -5.92 13.33 15.88
CA ILE A 145 -6.00 13.75 14.48
C ILE A 145 -5.80 15.27 14.40
N ILE A 146 -4.94 15.70 13.49
CA ILE A 146 -4.74 17.11 13.15
C ILE A 146 -5.64 17.47 11.98
N GLU A 147 -5.47 16.77 10.84
CA GLU A 147 -6.26 16.94 9.63
C GLU A 147 -6.68 15.58 9.05
N CYS A 148 -7.83 15.56 8.36
CA CYS A 148 -8.32 14.38 7.66
C CYS A 148 -8.99 14.83 6.35
N LEU A 149 -8.43 14.43 5.23
CA LEU A 149 -8.93 14.73 3.89
C LEU A 149 -9.47 13.47 3.24
N GLU A 150 -10.75 13.50 2.85
CA GLU A 150 -11.40 12.39 2.16
C GLU A 150 -11.21 12.48 0.64
N THR A 151 -11.21 11.33 -0.01
CA THR A 151 -11.24 11.19 -1.47
C THR A 151 -12.04 9.95 -1.87
N THR A 152 -12.52 9.94 -3.11
CA THR A 152 -13.20 8.77 -3.67
C THR A 152 -12.20 7.70 -4.12
N LEU A 153 -12.61 6.44 -4.07
CA LEU A 153 -11.97 5.32 -4.76
C LEU A 153 -12.93 4.86 -5.85
N GLU A 154 -12.55 5.00 -7.09
CA GLU A 154 -13.34 4.57 -8.24
C GLU A 154 -13.48 3.04 -8.21
N PRO A 155 -14.63 2.49 -8.67
CA PRO A 155 -14.91 1.04 -8.59
C PRO A 155 -13.85 0.15 -9.24
N ASP A 156 -13.16 0.66 -10.26
CA ASP A 156 -12.13 -0.10 -11.02
C ASP A 156 -10.71 0.34 -10.70
N ILE A 157 -10.51 1.20 -9.68
CA ILE A 157 -9.19 1.72 -9.35
C ILE A 157 -8.25 0.60 -8.91
N TYR A 158 -7.08 0.53 -9.51
CA TYR A 158 -6.01 -0.36 -9.09
C TYR A 158 -5.09 0.34 -8.09
N ILE A 159 -4.32 -0.44 -7.33
CA ILE A 159 -3.49 0.07 -6.24
C ILE A 159 -2.47 1.13 -6.69
N ASP A 160 -1.89 1.02 -7.88
CA ASP A 160 -0.97 2.01 -8.43
C ASP A 160 -1.62 3.38 -8.66
N GLN A 161 -2.85 3.38 -9.18
CA GLN A 161 -3.65 4.60 -9.35
C GLN A 161 -4.10 5.16 -7.98
N ALA A 162 -4.51 4.29 -7.07
CA ALA A 162 -4.90 4.68 -5.71
C ALA A 162 -3.73 5.31 -4.95
N TYR A 163 -2.51 4.76 -5.06
CA TYR A 163 -1.31 5.38 -4.50
C TYR A 163 -1.06 6.77 -5.06
N SER A 164 -1.18 6.96 -6.38
CA SER A 164 -1.02 8.27 -7.02
C SER A 164 -2.04 9.28 -6.49
N LYS A 165 -3.27 8.85 -6.30
CA LYS A 165 -4.34 9.67 -5.73
C LYS A 165 -4.05 10.03 -4.27
N MET A 166 -3.63 9.07 -3.45
CA MET A 166 -3.25 9.31 -2.05
C MET A 166 -2.03 10.22 -1.93
N MET A 167 -1.07 10.18 -2.85
CA MET A 167 0.03 11.14 -2.90
C MET A 167 -0.48 12.58 -3.08
N SER A 168 -1.44 12.79 -3.98
CA SER A 168 -2.01 14.13 -4.21
C SER A 168 -2.75 14.66 -2.97
N VAL A 169 -3.60 13.81 -2.35
CA VAL A 169 -4.31 14.16 -1.11
C VAL A 169 -3.34 14.36 0.05
N GLY A 170 -2.28 13.55 0.12
CA GLY A 170 -1.25 13.66 1.15
C GLY A 170 -0.46 14.97 1.08
N LYS A 171 -0.19 15.47 -0.13
CA LYS A 171 0.44 16.79 -0.34
C LYS A 171 -0.41 17.93 0.19
N GLU A 172 -1.71 17.89 -0.04
CA GLU A 172 -2.65 18.87 0.52
C GLU A 172 -2.73 18.74 2.04
N CYS A 173 -2.84 17.50 2.54
CA CYS A 173 -2.93 17.21 3.97
C CYS A 173 -1.71 17.72 4.74
N ILE A 174 -0.48 17.54 4.23
CA ILE A 174 0.72 18.01 4.93
C ILE A 174 0.76 19.54 5.00
N ASN A 175 0.35 20.25 3.96
CA ASN A 175 0.31 21.72 3.99
C ASN A 175 -0.62 22.23 5.08
N LEU A 176 -1.86 21.75 5.13
CA LEU A 176 -2.81 22.10 6.18
C LEU A 176 -2.30 21.72 7.58
N THR A 177 -1.69 20.54 7.68
CA THR A 177 -1.10 20.08 8.94
C THR A 177 -0.02 21.02 9.47
N LEU A 178 0.87 21.49 8.61
CA LEU A 178 1.95 22.40 9.00
C LEU A 178 1.40 23.78 9.40
N GLU A 179 0.38 24.27 8.72
CA GLU A 179 -0.32 25.53 9.07
C GLU A 179 -1.00 25.41 10.44
N ASP A 180 -1.69 24.31 10.69
CA ASP A 180 -2.38 24.05 11.96
C ASP A 180 -1.41 23.95 13.14
N ILE A 181 -0.31 23.21 12.97
CA ILE A 181 0.73 23.10 14.01
C ILE A 181 1.39 24.46 14.28
N GLU A 182 1.64 25.25 13.25
CA GLU A 182 2.23 26.59 13.39
C GLU A 182 1.30 27.53 14.13
N SER A 183 -0.02 27.49 13.85
CA SER A 183 -1.04 28.29 14.53
C SER A 183 -1.30 27.84 15.97
N GLY A 184 -0.79 26.69 16.38
CA GLY A 184 -1.02 26.10 17.72
C GLY A 184 -2.37 25.39 17.86
N LYS A 185 -3.03 25.03 16.75
CA LYS A 185 -4.26 24.25 16.76
C LYS A 185 -4.01 22.88 17.37
N GLN A 186 -4.86 22.46 18.29
CA GLN A 186 -4.76 21.17 18.97
C GLN A 186 -5.39 20.06 18.11
N GLY A 187 -4.78 18.89 18.15
CA GLY A 187 -5.37 17.69 17.55
C GLY A 187 -6.66 17.25 18.25
N LYS A 188 -7.50 16.52 17.55
CA LYS A 188 -8.75 15.94 18.05
C LYS A 188 -8.58 14.44 18.33
N LYS A 189 -9.04 13.99 19.50
CA LYS A 189 -9.02 12.55 19.84
C LYS A 189 -9.76 11.73 18.78
N GLN A 190 -9.17 10.59 18.41
CA GLN A 190 -9.87 9.65 17.54
C GLN A 190 -11.11 9.09 18.26
N PRO A 191 -12.23 8.88 17.55
CA PRO A 191 -13.42 8.23 18.11
C PRO A 191 -13.09 6.85 18.69
N GLN A 192 -13.77 6.49 19.78
CA GLN A 192 -13.65 5.15 20.36
C GLN A 192 -14.57 4.18 19.62
N GLY A 193 -14.14 2.93 19.44
CA GLY A 193 -14.94 1.92 18.75
C GLY A 193 -14.11 0.73 18.25
N GLN A 194 -14.79 -0.15 17.53
CA GLN A 194 -14.15 -1.22 16.76
C GLN A 194 -14.01 -0.76 15.31
N TYR A 195 -12.80 -0.81 14.80
CA TYR A 195 -12.45 -0.36 13.46
C TYR A 195 -11.67 -1.44 12.71
N ARG A 196 -11.80 -1.43 11.38
CA ARG A 196 -11.02 -2.34 10.52
C ARG A 196 -9.55 -1.99 10.63
N LYS A 197 -8.72 -3.02 10.69
CA LYS A 197 -7.26 -2.88 10.73
C LYS A 197 -6.66 -3.17 9.37
N ALA A 198 -5.49 -2.62 9.10
CA ALA A 198 -4.72 -2.84 7.88
C ALA A 198 -3.34 -3.45 8.21
N PRO A 199 -3.29 -4.71 8.65
CA PRO A 199 -2.04 -5.39 8.93
C PRO A 199 -1.22 -5.54 7.65
N LYS A 200 0.10 -5.65 7.80
CA LYS A 200 0.99 -5.88 6.67
C LYS A 200 0.62 -7.15 5.92
N ILE A 201 0.44 -7.05 4.62
CA ILE A 201 0.26 -8.20 3.73
C ILE A 201 1.55 -9.01 3.70
N LYS A 202 1.45 -10.29 4.04
CA LYS A 202 2.58 -11.24 4.07
C LYS A 202 2.30 -12.40 3.16
N GLY A 203 3.32 -12.78 2.38
CA GLY A 203 3.21 -13.95 1.49
C GLY A 203 2.26 -13.74 0.31
N LYS A 204 1.79 -14.85 -0.24
CA LYS A 204 0.88 -14.87 -1.38
C LYS A 204 -0.57 -14.92 -0.89
N ILE A 205 -1.43 -14.14 -1.50
CA ILE A 205 -2.88 -14.26 -1.33
C ILE A 205 -3.40 -15.12 -2.48
N TRP A 206 -4.20 -16.13 -2.14
CA TRP A 206 -4.74 -17.11 -3.07
C TRP A 206 -6.23 -16.87 -3.30
N LEU A 207 -6.68 -17.06 -4.55
CA LEU A 207 -8.09 -17.07 -4.90
C LEU A 207 -8.75 -18.29 -4.25
N ASN A 208 -9.86 -18.05 -3.56
CA ASN A 208 -10.73 -19.11 -3.07
C ASN A 208 -11.94 -19.22 -4.02
N PRO A 209 -12.28 -20.40 -4.55
CA PRO A 209 -13.46 -20.59 -5.37
C PRO A 209 -14.79 -20.14 -4.71
N ASN A 210 -14.83 -20.13 -3.37
CA ASN A 210 -15.97 -19.66 -2.58
C ASN A 210 -15.98 -18.14 -2.33
N ASP A 211 -15.00 -17.40 -2.82
CA ASP A 211 -15.08 -15.92 -2.83
C ASP A 211 -16.20 -15.49 -3.77
N THR A 212 -16.77 -14.30 -3.51
CA THR A 212 -17.60 -13.65 -4.53
C THR A 212 -16.72 -13.10 -5.67
N VAL A 213 -17.30 -12.86 -6.84
CA VAL A 213 -16.57 -12.26 -7.97
C VAL A 213 -16.07 -10.85 -7.59
N ASP A 214 -16.89 -10.09 -6.86
CA ASP A 214 -16.50 -8.77 -6.40
C ASP A 214 -15.33 -8.83 -5.41
N ASP A 215 -15.32 -9.76 -4.45
CA ASP A 215 -14.20 -9.96 -3.52
C ASP A 215 -12.92 -10.36 -4.25
N ALA A 216 -13.02 -11.28 -5.21
CA ALA A 216 -11.88 -11.70 -6.02
C ALA A 216 -11.32 -10.54 -6.87
N TYR A 217 -12.20 -9.77 -7.49
CA TYR A 217 -11.83 -8.59 -8.28
C TYR A 217 -11.16 -7.53 -7.42
N ASN A 218 -11.72 -7.24 -6.25
CA ASN A 218 -11.14 -6.31 -5.28
C ASN A 218 -9.72 -6.75 -4.85
N LYS A 219 -9.52 -8.05 -4.59
CA LYS A 219 -8.19 -8.61 -4.31
C LYS A 219 -7.22 -8.44 -5.47
N VAL A 220 -7.66 -8.67 -6.73
CA VAL A 220 -6.81 -8.43 -7.92
C VAL A 220 -6.36 -6.97 -7.97
N ARG A 221 -7.29 -6.02 -7.83
CA ARG A 221 -6.99 -4.58 -7.90
C ARG A 221 -6.05 -4.11 -6.79
N ALA A 222 -6.23 -4.63 -5.58
CA ALA A 222 -5.42 -4.29 -4.41
C ALA A 222 -4.00 -4.87 -4.47
N LEU A 223 -3.80 -6.00 -5.14
CA LEU A 223 -2.53 -6.73 -5.14
C LEU A 223 -1.68 -6.50 -6.39
N SER A 224 -2.25 -5.95 -7.44
CA SER A 224 -1.53 -5.75 -8.72
C SER A 224 -1.29 -4.26 -9.00
N PRO A 225 -0.04 -3.88 -9.32
CA PRO A 225 1.11 -4.76 -9.63
C PRO A 225 2.00 -5.10 -8.42
N TYR A 226 1.91 -4.39 -7.30
CA TYR A 226 2.96 -4.34 -6.25
C TYR A 226 3.16 -5.64 -5.46
N TYR A 227 2.10 -6.46 -5.33
CA TYR A 227 2.15 -7.74 -4.59
C TYR A 227 2.19 -8.96 -5.53
N GLY A 228 2.33 -8.71 -6.85
CA GLY A 228 2.41 -9.77 -7.85
C GLY A 228 1.06 -10.37 -8.24
N GLY A 229 -0.06 -9.72 -7.86
CA GLY A 229 -1.42 -10.10 -8.21
C GLY A 229 -2.06 -11.16 -7.30
N LEU A 230 -3.28 -11.55 -7.62
CA LEU A 230 -4.02 -12.61 -6.92
C LEU A 230 -3.60 -13.98 -7.46
N ASN A 231 -3.09 -14.84 -6.59
CA ASN A 231 -2.60 -16.15 -7.02
C ASN A 231 -3.74 -17.16 -7.19
N VAL A 232 -3.62 -18.00 -8.21
CA VAL A 232 -4.56 -19.05 -8.56
C VAL A 232 -3.85 -20.39 -8.54
N HIS A 233 -4.46 -21.38 -7.89
CA HIS A 233 -4.02 -22.76 -7.89
C HIS A 233 -5.07 -23.63 -8.61
N THR A 234 -4.63 -24.56 -9.47
CA THR A 234 -5.55 -25.37 -10.27
C THR A 234 -5.32 -26.87 -10.08
N THR A 235 -6.31 -27.67 -10.45
CA THR A 235 -6.26 -29.13 -10.38
C THR A 235 -5.13 -29.76 -11.21
N GLY A 236 -4.53 -29.04 -12.16
CA GLY A 236 -3.44 -29.52 -13.01
C GLY A 236 -2.07 -28.96 -12.64
N ASP A 237 -1.86 -28.53 -11.39
CA ASP A 237 -0.63 -27.88 -10.89
C ASP A 237 -0.17 -26.68 -11.73
N LEU A 238 -1.11 -26.08 -12.45
CA LEU A 238 -0.89 -24.86 -13.22
C LEU A 238 -1.21 -23.67 -12.35
N ASP A 239 -0.19 -23.14 -11.68
CA ASP A 239 -0.31 -21.95 -10.86
C ASP A 239 0.01 -20.69 -11.68
N PHE A 240 -0.79 -19.64 -11.47
CA PHE A 240 -0.56 -18.32 -12.05
C PHE A 240 -1.07 -17.22 -11.12
N SER A 241 -0.70 -15.99 -11.39
CA SER A 241 -1.24 -14.81 -10.70
C SER A 241 -2.06 -13.99 -11.67
N ILE A 242 -3.25 -13.57 -11.27
CA ILE A 242 -4.08 -12.62 -12.02
C ILE A 242 -3.56 -11.22 -11.76
N LEU A 243 -3.25 -10.49 -12.83
CA LEU A 243 -2.74 -9.13 -12.76
C LEU A 243 -3.80 -8.09 -13.15
N ARG A 244 -4.65 -8.42 -14.17
CA ARG A 244 -5.77 -7.58 -14.59
C ARG A 244 -6.98 -8.46 -14.88
N ALA A 245 -8.14 -8.02 -14.41
CA ALA A 245 -9.40 -8.72 -14.58
C ALA A 245 -10.55 -7.73 -14.73
N GLU A 246 -11.72 -8.25 -15.06
CA GLU A 246 -13.00 -7.53 -15.12
C GLU A 246 -14.09 -8.39 -14.46
N CYS A 247 -15.07 -7.73 -13.83
CA CYS A 247 -16.33 -8.38 -13.44
C CYS A 247 -17.32 -8.27 -14.60
N GLN A 248 -17.90 -9.39 -15.03
CA GLN A 248 -18.93 -9.41 -16.07
C GLN A 248 -20.19 -10.09 -15.55
N GLU A 249 -21.34 -9.45 -15.83
CA GLU A 249 -22.64 -10.02 -15.49
C GLU A 249 -23.04 -11.08 -16.52
N ILE A 250 -22.92 -12.34 -16.13
CA ILE A 250 -23.29 -13.49 -16.94
C ILE A 250 -23.88 -14.56 -16.01
N ILE A 251 -25.05 -15.09 -16.37
CA ILE A 251 -25.65 -16.20 -15.64
C ILE A 251 -24.91 -17.48 -16.01
N VAL A 252 -24.31 -18.14 -15.04
CA VAL A 252 -23.62 -19.41 -15.19
C VAL A 252 -24.30 -20.48 -14.33
N PHE A 253 -24.32 -21.71 -14.83
CA PHE A 253 -24.91 -22.88 -14.13
C PHE A 253 -23.83 -23.91 -13.80
N THR A 254 -22.63 -23.44 -13.53
CA THR A 254 -21.44 -24.25 -13.25
C THR A 254 -21.12 -24.19 -11.76
N GLU A 255 -20.27 -25.11 -11.32
CA GLU A 255 -19.76 -25.10 -9.96
C GLU A 255 -18.66 -24.02 -9.80
N PRO A 256 -18.49 -23.45 -8.59
CA PRO A 256 -17.42 -22.52 -8.33
C PRO A 256 -16.03 -23.10 -8.66
N GLY A 257 -15.17 -22.26 -9.25
CA GLY A 257 -13.81 -22.65 -9.63
C GLY A 257 -13.66 -23.20 -11.05
N GLU A 258 -14.75 -23.31 -11.84
CA GLU A 258 -14.61 -23.70 -13.24
C GLU A 258 -13.99 -22.59 -14.07
N ILE A 259 -13.16 -22.98 -15.04
CA ILE A 259 -12.54 -22.09 -15.99
C ILE A 259 -13.24 -22.26 -17.34
N LEU A 260 -13.85 -21.20 -17.84
CA LEU A 260 -14.62 -21.21 -19.08
C LEU A 260 -14.01 -20.23 -20.08
N MET A 261 -14.15 -20.50 -21.37
CA MET A 261 -13.87 -19.48 -22.38
C MET A 261 -14.94 -18.39 -22.30
N TYR A 262 -14.48 -17.15 -22.14
CA TYR A 262 -15.36 -15.98 -22.15
C TYR A 262 -15.63 -15.50 -23.59
N ASP A 263 -14.55 -15.41 -24.36
CA ASP A 263 -14.57 -15.11 -25.79
C ASP A 263 -13.40 -15.84 -26.49
N GLN A 264 -13.06 -15.45 -27.70
CA GLN A 264 -11.96 -16.08 -28.46
C GLN A 264 -10.56 -15.79 -27.90
N GLU A 265 -10.44 -14.78 -27.06
CA GLU A 265 -9.16 -14.25 -26.58
C GLU A 265 -9.01 -14.30 -25.04
N ARG A 266 -10.12 -14.47 -24.32
CA ARG A 266 -10.14 -14.42 -22.87
C ARG A 266 -10.89 -15.61 -22.27
N PHE A 267 -10.48 -15.99 -21.07
CA PHE A 267 -11.19 -16.94 -20.23
C PHE A 267 -11.71 -16.26 -18.96
N CYS A 268 -12.68 -16.87 -18.33
CA CYS A 268 -13.20 -16.44 -17.06
C CYS A 268 -13.15 -17.55 -16.02
N ILE A 269 -13.20 -17.18 -14.77
CA ILE A 269 -13.29 -18.08 -13.62
C ILE A 269 -14.66 -17.86 -12.98
N THR A 270 -15.40 -18.96 -12.77
CA THR A 270 -16.65 -18.95 -12.03
C THR A 270 -16.35 -19.04 -10.54
N LEU A 271 -17.06 -18.27 -9.75
CA LEU A 271 -16.93 -18.24 -8.29
C LEU A 271 -18.30 -18.49 -7.64
N GLN A 272 -18.44 -18.14 -6.36
CA GLN A 272 -19.69 -18.39 -5.64
C GLN A 272 -20.92 -17.74 -6.30
N ASP A 273 -20.74 -16.59 -6.98
CA ASP A 273 -21.81 -15.90 -7.68
C ASP A 273 -22.23 -16.64 -8.96
N ARG A 274 -23.53 -16.86 -9.13
CA ARG A 274 -24.07 -17.43 -10.36
C ARG A 274 -24.47 -16.40 -11.42
N ARG A 275 -24.33 -15.12 -11.11
CA ARG A 275 -24.71 -14.00 -11.99
C ARG A 275 -23.53 -13.16 -12.46
N LYS A 276 -22.34 -13.52 -12.04
CA LYS A 276 -21.09 -12.82 -12.38
C LYS A 276 -19.99 -13.81 -12.65
N VAL A 277 -19.03 -13.42 -13.47
CA VAL A 277 -17.78 -14.14 -13.71
C VAL A 277 -16.60 -13.19 -13.62
N LEU A 278 -15.44 -13.71 -13.20
CA LEU A 278 -14.17 -12.98 -13.21
C LEU A 278 -13.48 -13.23 -14.55
N VAL A 279 -13.51 -12.26 -15.46
CA VAL A 279 -12.84 -12.33 -16.78
C VAL A 279 -11.39 -11.92 -16.63
N ILE A 280 -10.46 -12.72 -17.13
CA ILE A 280 -9.03 -12.53 -16.99
C ILE A 280 -8.47 -11.83 -18.23
N ASN A 281 -7.83 -10.67 -18.03
CA ASN A 281 -7.22 -9.88 -19.10
C ASN A 281 -5.70 -10.10 -19.16
N GLU A 282 -5.05 -10.07 -17.99
CA GLU A 282 -3.60 -10.23 -17.87
C GLU A 282 -3.26 -11.12 -16.69
N LEU A 283 -2.29 -12.01 -16.87
CA LEU A 283 -1.84 -12.94 -15.85
C LEU A 283 -0.34 -13.23 -15.96
N LYS A 284 0.20 -13.84 -14.91
CA LYS A 284 1.60 -14.23 -14.84
C LYS A 284 1.71 -15.68 -14.36
N PRO A 285 1.99 -16.66 -15.24
CA PRO A 285 2.31 -18.02 -14.83
C PRO A 285 3.57 -18.05 -13.96
N ILE A 286 3.65 -18.99 -13.03
CA ILE A 286 4.82 -19.12 -12.16
C ILE A 286 6.09 -19.35 -13.01
N GLY A 287 7.12 -18.53 -12.72
CA GLY A 287 8.42 -18.62 -13.41
C GLY A 287 8.44 -17.99 -14.82
N LYS A 288 7.33 -17.42 -15.31
CA LYS A 288 7.24 -16.77 -16.62
C LYS A 288 7.01 -15.25 -16.48
N ARG A 289 7.05 -14.52 -17.62
CA ARG A 289 6.66 -13.11 -17.71
C ARG A 289 5.14 -12.95 -17.63
N ALA A 290 4.69 -11.73 -17.33
CA ALA A 290 3.30 -11.35 -17.52
C ALA A 290 2.91 -11.45 -18.99
N MET A 291 1.65 -11.83 -19.26
CA MET A 291 1.13 -12.02 -20.60
C MET A 291 -0.39 -11.83 -20.62
N SER A 292 -0.93 -11.55 -21.81
CA SER A 292 -2.37 -11.47 -22.01
C SER A 292 -3.05 -12.85 -21.86
N SER A 293 -4.35 -12.83 -21.60
CA SER A 293 -5.17 -14.05 -21.60
C SER A 293 -5.04 -14.82 -22.90
N ARG A 294 -5.03 -14.12 -24.06
CA ARG A 294 -4.85 -14.70 -25.39
C ARG A 294 -3.51 -15.45 -25.54
N GLU A 295 -2.40 -14.81 -25.15
CA GLU A 295 -1.08 -15.47 -25.20
C GLU A 295 -1.05 -16.75 -24.33
N PHE A 296 -1.70 -16.67 -23.16
CA PHE A 296 -1.77 -17.80 -22.24
C PHE A 296 -2.59 -18.95 -22.81
N ILE A 297 -3.79 -18.72 -23.36
CA ILE A 297 -4.66 -19.73 -23.97
C ILE A 297 -3.97 -20.43 -25.13
N ASN A 298 -3.23 -19.70 -25.98
CA ASN A 298 -2.48 -20.27 -27.10
C ASN A 298 -1.45 -21.30 -26.64
N GLY A 299 -0.84 -21.12 -25.47
CA GLY A 299 0.10 -22.07 -24.87
C GLY A 299 -0.54 -23.17 -24.00
N HIS A 300 -1.82 -23.00 -23.62
CA HIS A 300 -2.51 -23.87 -22.67
C HIS A 300 -3.94 -24.17 -23.15
N ARG A 301 -4.08 -24.85 -24.30
CA ARG A 301 -5.36 -25.14 -24.95
C ARG A 301 -6.35 -25.92 -24.06
N ASN A 302 -5.87 -26.62 -23.05
CA ASN A 302 -6.68 -27.41 -22.11
C ASN A 302 -7.06 -26.64 -20.85
N ILE A 303 -6.93 -25.31 -20.82
CA ILE A 303 -7.19 -24.51 -19.59
C ILE A 303 -8.60 -24.76 -19.04
N THR A 304 -9.60 -24.95 -19.89
CA THR A 304 -10.99 -25.21 -19.49
C THR A 304 -11.24 -26.59 -18.91
N SER A 305 -10.28 -27.51 -19.00
CA SER A 305 -10.35 -28.81 -18.31
C SER A 305 -9.86 -28.73 -16.87
N LEU A 306 -9.31 -27.58 -16.45
CA LEU A 306 -8.82 -27.35 -15.10
C LEU A 306 -9.88 -26.65 -14.25
N ARG A 307 -9.76 -26.79 -12.95
CA ARG A 307 -10.57 -26.07 -11.96
C ARG A 307 -9.66 -25.37 -10.98
N VAL A 308 -10.09 -24.19 -10.56
CA VAL A 308 -9.48 -23.50 -9.44
C VAL A 308 -9.85 -24.23 -8.16
N ILE A 309 -8.88 -24.50 -7.32
CA ILE A 309 -9.05 -25.13 -6.03
C ILE A 309 -8.45 -24.25 -4.92
N SER A 310 -9.01 -24.37 -3.71
CA SER A 310 -8.46 -23.71 -2.54
C SER A 310 -7.07 -24.24 -2.25
N ARG A 311 -6.15 -23.34 -1.94
CA ARG A 311 -4.84 -23.71 -1.43
C ARG A 311 -4.79 -23.35 0.05
N GLU A 312 -4.69 -24.36 0.92
CA GLU A 312 -4.38 -24.14 2.33
C GLU A 312 -2.94 -23.63 2.44
N VAL A 313 -2.76 -22.54 3.23
CA VAL A 313 -1.47 -21.85 3.43
C VAL A 313 -0.82 -22.33 4.73
#